data_905af55511898efae61bafd8476ceb7d
#
_entry.id   905af55511898efae61bafd8476ceb7d
#
_cell.length_a   1.000
_cell.length_b   1.000
_cell.length_c   1.000
_cell.angle_alpha   90.00
_cell.angle_beta   90.00
_cell.angle_gamma   90.00
#
_symmetry.space_group_name_H-M   'P 1'
#
loop_
_entity.id
_entity.type
_entity.pdbx_description
1 polymer ?
#
loop_
_entity_poly.entity_id
_entity_poly.type
_entity_poly.pdbx_seq_one_letter_code
_entity_poly.pdbx_strand_id
1 'polypeptide(L)'
;MKNTKYIRKWFSPKALKKMAYGYVNGTKIPSDIPESVQKKVIEIAKAIKFVDDYSKENKIVTERLRTYFVGETIKCNAGFEVWAPCRGKPTGTIVAIKTDWGIAVGISKIAKDEKYPIAVLGQFLALKDAIDSKNSAEKSGNYKNADEKYPVLMIDGRFNLLNNHERKQLERFILRAKAYFYPEIYSFSRGENPVSYPNYEEIHRRQVLILGEDKLKANAPKPSKNSKPKD
;
A
#
# COMPACT_ATOMS: atom_id res chain seq x y z
N MET A 1 -7.52 -22.54 -34.68
CA MET A 1 -7.63 -22.33 -33.22
C MET A 1 -6.38 -22.84 -32.45
N LYS A 2 -5.15 -22.35 -32.76
CA LYS A 2 -3.88 -22.87 -32.15
C LYS A 2 -3.20 -21.94 -31.16
N ASN A 3 -3.80 -20.82 -30.73
CA ASN A 3 -3.00 -19.76 -30.04
C ASN A 3 -3.37 -19.43 -28.58
N THR A 4 -4.41 -20.01 -27.99
CA THR A 4 -4.84 -19.61 -26.63
C THR A 4 -3.91 -20.09 -25.51
N LYS A 5 -3.26 -21.27 -25.66
CA LYS A 5 -2.29 -21.78 -24.67
C LYS A 5 -0.97 -20.99 -24.68
N TYR A 6 -0.54 -20.55 -25.86
CA TYR A 6 0.71 -19.78 -26.03
C TYR A 6 0.58 -18.38 -25.43
N ILE A 7 -0.55 -17.71 -25.65
CA ILE A 7 -0.82 -16.37 -25.11
C ILE A 7 -0.84 -16.37 -23.57
N ARG A 8 -1.43 -17.38 -22.93
CA ARG A 8 -1.47 -17.48 -21.45
C ARG A 8 -0.08 -17.56 -20.80
N LYS A 9 0.92 -18.15 -21.47
CA LYS A 9 2.29 -18.26 -20.94
C LYS A 9 2.97 -16.89 -20.83
N TRP A 10 2.75 -16.00 -21.78
CA TRP A 10 3.36 -14.67 -21.82
C TRP A 10 2.71 -13.67 -20.88
N PHE A 11 1.41 -13.80 -20.60
CA PHE A 11 0.68 -12.91 -19.70
C PHE A 11 0.80 -13.26 -18.21
N SER A 12 1.61 -14.24 -17.82
CA SER A 12 1.82 -14.45 -16.39
C SER A 12 2.58 -13.26 -15.77
N PRO A 13 2.21 -12.78 -14.57
CA PRO A 13 2.90 -11.67 -13.90
C PRO A 13 4.40 -11.90 -13.76
N LYS A 14 4.81 -13.17 -13.55
CA LYS A 14 6.21 -13.56 -13.43
C LYS A 14 6.97 -13.40 -14.75
N ALA A 15 6.37 -13.82 -15.88
CA ALA A 15 6.97 -13.70 -17.20
C ALA A 15 7.09 -12.23 -17.62
N LEU A 16 6.02 -11.44 -17.47
CA LEU A 16 6.01 -10.01 -17.77
C LEU A 16 7.07 -9.26 -16.96
N LYS A 17 7.16 -9.54 -15.67
CA LYS A 17 8.16 -8.93 -14.79
C LYS A 17 9.58 -9.29 -15.21
N LYS A 18 9.85 -10.57 -15.55
CA LYS A 18 11.18 -11.02 -16.02
C LYS A 18 11.59 -10.30 -17.31
N MET A 19 10.67 -10.23 -18.28
CA MET A 19 10.92 -9.50 -19.55
C MET A 19 11.16 -8.01 -19.32
N ALA A 20 10.39 -7.38 -18.44
CA ALA A 20 10.53 -5.96 -18.13
C ALA A 20 11.89 -5.66 -17.47
N TYR A 21 12.34 -6.46 -16.51
CA TYR A 21 13.69 -6.31 -15.94
C TYR A 21 14.79 -6.54 -16.98
N GLY A 22 14.63 -7.55 -17.86
CA GLY A 22 15.54 -7.72 -18.99
C GLY A 22 15.60 -6.49 -19.88
N TYR A 23 14.45 -5.92 -20.21
CA TYR A 23 14.37 -4.70 -21.05
C TYR A 23 15.03 -3.48 -20.39
N VAL A 24 14.82 -3.27 -19.09
CA VAL A 24 15.51 -2.21 -18.32
C VAL A 24 17.03 -2.38 -18.37
N ASN A 25 17.52 -3.62 -18.38
CA ASN A 25 18.94 -3.97 -18.47
C ASN A 25 19.46 -4.09 -19.91
N GLY A 26 18.76 -3.56 -20.91
CA GLY A 26 19.20 -3.53 -22.31
C GLY A 26 18.87 -4.77 -23.16
N THR A 27 18.17 -5.78 -22.59
CA THR A 27 17.73 -6.94 -23.37
C THR A 27 16.57 -6.55 -24.27
N LYS A 28 16.68 -6.84 -25.58
CA LYS A 28 15.59 -6.58 -26.52
C LYS A 28 14.38 -7.47 -26.24
N ILE A 29 13.18 -6.93 -26.38
CA ILE A 29 11.94 -7.73 -26.33
C ILE A 29 11.90 -8.56 -27.63
N PRO A 30 11.67 -9.90 -27.55
CA PRO A 30 11.58 -10.74 -28.74
C PRO A 30 10.47 -10.25 -29.67
N SER A 31 10.73 -10.27 -30.98
CA SER A 31 9.79 -9.76 -32.01
C SER A 31 8.59 -10.68 -32.25
N ASP A 32 8.66 -11.94 -31.84
CA ASP A 32 7.60 -12.95 -31.93
C ASP A 32 6.53 -12.81 -30.85
N ILE A 33 6.71 -11.89 -29.89
CA ILE A 33 5.75 -11.64 -28.82
C ILE A 33 4.62 -10.72 -29.33
N PRO A 34 3.35 -11.02 -28.97
CA PRO A 34 2.23 -10.16 -29.34
C PRO A 34 2.43 -8.69 -28.92
N GLU A 35 2.05 -7.75 -29.75
CA GLU A 35 2.23 -6.31 -29.52
C GLU A 35 1.63 -5.84 -28.16
N SER A 36 0.47 -6.40 -27.78
CA SER A 36 -0.16 -6.12 -26.50
C SER A 36 0.72 -6.50 -25.29
N VAL A 37 1.48 -7.61 -25.41
CA VAL A 37 2.44 -8.04 -24.39
C VAL A 37 3.65 -7.12 -24.39
N GLN A 38 4.17 -6.75 -25.58
CA GLN A 38 5.30 -5.81 -25.69
C GLN A 38 4.97 -4.47 -25.03
N LYS A 39 3.78 -3.90 -25.32
CA LYS A 39 3.29 -2.66 -24.69
C LYS A 39 3.25 -2.79 -23.16
N LYS A 40 2.73 -3.91 -22.65
CA LYS A 40 2.66 -4.16 -21.20
C LYS A 40 4.05 -4.33 -20.56
N VAL A 41 4.98 -4.98 -21.24
CA VAL A 41 6.39 -5.11 -20.79
C VAL A 41 7.04 -3.73 -20.68
N ILE A 42 6.86 -2.88 -21.70
CA ILE A 42 7.40 -1.51 -21.73
C ILE A 42 6.78 -0.66 -20.60
N GLU A 43 5.47 -0.77 -20.36
CA GLU A 43 4.79 -0.10 -19.25
C GLU A 43 5.40 -0.50 -17.89
N ILE A 44 5.57 -1.80 -17.67
CA ILE A 44 6.18 -2.33 -16.45
C ILE A 44 7.64 -1.87 -16.31
N ALA A 45 8.39 -1.87 -17.41
CA ALA A 45 9.79 -1.43 -17.42
C ALA A 45 9.92 0.06 -17.05
N LYS A 46 9.04 0.91 -17.59
CA LYS A 46 8.96 2.34 -17.22
C LYS A 46 8.64 2.51 -15.73
N ALA A 47 7.71 1.70 -15.20
CA ALA A 47 7.36 1.72 -13.79
C ALA A 47 8.53 1.28 -12.89
N ILE A 48 9.25 0.21 -13.27
CA ILE A 48 10.46 -0.24 -12.57
C ILE A 48 11.48 0.89 -12.52
N LYS A 49 11.84 1.44 -13.69
CA LYS A 49 12.84 2.51 -13.78
C LYS A 49 12.45 3.72 -12.94
N PHE A 50 11.21 4.17 -13.03
CA PHE A 50 10.73 5.32 -12.24
C PHE A 50 10.85 5.08 -10.73
N VAL A 51 10.42 3.90 -10.24
CA VAL A 51 10.50 3.55 -8.81
C VAL A 51 11.95 3.43 -8.36
N ASP A 52 12.79 2.78 -9.16
CA ASP A 52 14.21 2.58 -8.84
C ASP A 52 14.97 3.92 -8.82
N ASP A 53 14.76 4.79 -9.81
CA ASP A 53 15.40 6.09 -9.89
C ASP A 53 14.96 6.99 -8.72
N TYR A 54 13.66 7.05 -8.44
CA TYR A 54 13.15 7.82 -7.31
C TYR A 54 13.71 7.31 -5.95
N SER A 55 13.79 6.00 -5.77
CA SER A 55 14.26 5.41 -4.52
C SER A 55 15.77 5.55 -4.27
N LYS A 56 16.57 5.85 -5.29
CA LYS A 56 18.00 6.18 -5.13
C LYS A 56 18.21 7.53 -4.47
N GLU A 57 17.33 8.48 -4.78
CA GLU A 57 17.45 9.86 -4.30
C GLU A 57 16.59 10.13 -3.06
N ASN A 58 15.54 9.35 -2.87
CA ASN A 58 14.53 9.59 -1.84
C ASN A 58 14.29 8.35 -0.99
N LYS A 59 14.10 8.55 0.32
CA LYS A 59 13.65 7.48 1.21
C LYS A 59 12.18 7.17 0.98
N ILE A 60 11.87 5.92 0.64
CA ILE A 60 10.50 5.44 0.46
C ILE A 60 10.25 4.19 1.29
N VAL A 61 9.02 4.03 1.74
CA VAL A 61 8.51 2.79 2.35
C VAL A 61 7.30 2.32 1.57
N THR A 62 7.23 1.02 1.30
CA THR A 62 6.13 0.43 0.51
C THR A 62 5.54 -0.76 1.23
N GLU A 63 4.21 -0.85 1.24
CA GLU A 63 3.48 -2.02 1.74
C GLU A 63 2.30 -2.37 0.83
N ARG A 64 1.94 -3.66 0.80
CA ARG A 64 0.77 -4.14 0.08
C ARG A 64 -0.44 -4.18 1.00
N LEU A 65 -1.51 -3.54 0.59
CA LEU A 65 -2.84 -3.77 1.16
C LEU A 65 -3.31 -5.19 0.82
N ARG A 66 -3.99 -5.81 1.78
CA ARG A 66 -4.50 -7.18 1.64
C ARG A 66 -5.89 -7.32 2.23
N THR A 67 -6.64 -8.31 1.75
CA THR A 67 -7.85 -8.78 2.44
C THR A 67 -7.51 -9.34 3.81
N TYR A 68 -8.51 -9.62 4.62
CA TYR A 68 -8.32 -10.37 5.87
C TYR A 68 -7.57 -11.69 5.63
N PHE A 69 -6.86 -12.15 6.65
CA PHE A 69 -6.39 -13.53 6.69
C PHE A 69 -7.62 -14.44 6.69
N VAL A 70 -7.76 -15.19 5.62
CA VAL A 70 -8.73 -16.29 5.57
C VAL A 70 -7.92 -17.52 5.92
N GLY A 71 -8.24 -18.17 7.06
CA GLY A 71 -7.70 -19.48 7.36
C GLY A 71 -8.28 -20.50 6.38
N GLU A 72 -7.44 -21.31 5.78
CA GLU A 72 -7.87 -22.45 4.97
C GLU A 72 -7.53 -23.74 5.73
N THR A 73 -8.47 -24.68 5.75
CA THR A 73 -8.21 -26.01 6.25
C THR A 73 -7.45 -26.78 5.19
N ILE A 74 -6.19 -27.09 5.48
CA ILE A 74 -5.31 -27.83 4.57
C ILE A 74 -5.27 -29.30 4.99
N LYS A 75 -5.57 -30.20 4.08
CA LYS A 75 -5.35 -31.65 4.28
C LYS A 75 -3.86 -31.95 4.21
N CYS A 76 -3.31 -32.40 5.32
CA CYS A 76 -1.94 -32.88 5.37
C CYS A 76 -1.83 -34.30 4.81
N ASN A 77 -0.66 -34.66 4.29
CA ASN A 77 -0.38 -36.01 3.76
C ASN A 77 -0.59 -37.13 4.79
N ALA A 78 -0.66 -36.79 6.08
CA ALA A 78 -0.96 -37.72 7.17
C ALA A 78 -2.46 -37.92 7.44
N GLY A 79 -3.35 -37.37 6.61
CA GLY A 79 -4.79 -37.59 6.67
C GLY A 79 -5.56 -36.72 7.67
N PHE A 80 -4.90 -35.82 8.40
CA PHE A 80 -5.57 -34.83 9.26
C PHE A 80 -5.63 -33.45 8.61
N GLU A 81 -6.59 -32.67 9.04
CA GLU A 81 -6.80 -31.30 8.58
C GLU A 81 -6.14 -30.31 9.56
N VAL A 82 -5.30 -29.43 9.05
CA VAL A 82 -4.66 -28.35 9.82
C VAL A 82 -5.18 -27.02 9.32
N TRP A 83 -5.61 -26.18 10.24
CA TRP A 83 -5.94 -24.80 9.93
C TRP A 83 -4.64 -24.01 9.70
N ALA A 84 -4.44 -23.51 8.51
CA ALA A 84 -3.29 -22.69 8.16
C ALA A 84 -3.73 -21.26 7.85
N PRO A 85 -3.10 -20.24 8.47
CA PRO A 85 -3.38 -18.86 8.14
C PRO A 85 -2.84 -18.54 6.74
N CYS A 86 -3.74 -18.32 5.79
CA CYS A 86 -3.36 -17.85 4.46
C CYS A 86 -3.24 -16.34 4.43
N ARG A 87 -2.16 -15.81 3.83
CA ARG A 87 -2.06 -14.37 3.60
C ARG A 87 -3.20 -13.92 2.70
N GLY A 88 -3.97 -12.93 3.13
CA GLY A 88 -5.05 -12.35 2.32
C GLY A 88 -4.57 -11.90 0.93
N LYS A 89 -5.47 -11.91 -0.04
CA LYS A 89 -5.20 -11.47 -1.41
C LYS A 89 -4.79 -10.00 -1.43
N PRO A 90 -3.81 -9.60 -2.26
CA PRO A 90 -3.46 -8.19 -2.42
C PRO A 90 -4.66 -7.41 -2.97
N THR A 91 -4.94 -6.25 -2.38
CA THR A 91 -6.03 -5.33 -2.78
C THR A 91 -5.52 -3.97 -3.23
N GLY A 92 -4.26 -3.68 -2.98
CA GLY A 92 -3.63 -2.42 -3.34
C GLY A 92 -2.19 -2.33 -2.86
N THR A 93 -1.65 -1.13 -2.95
CA THR A 93 -0.31 -0.78 -2.46
C THR A 93 -0.36 0.60 -1.80
N ILE A 94 0.37 0.77 -0.71
CA ILE A 94 0.61 2.03 -0.04
C ILE A 94 2.09 2.37 -0.19
N VAL A 95 2.38 3.64 -0.46
CA VAL A 95 3.75 4.18 -0.46
C VAL A 95 3.77 5.41 0.44
N ALA A 96 4.81 5.52 1.26
CA ALA A 96 5.14 6.72 2.00
C ALA A 96 6.48 7.25 1.54
N ILE A 97 6.59 8.55 1.37
CA ILE A 97 7.82 9.27 1.05
C ILE A 97 8.15 10.27 2.15
N LYS A 98 9.44 10.38 2.48
CA LYS A 98 9.94 11.42 3.39
C LYS A 98 9.93 12.76 2.66
N THR A 99 9.46 13.81 3.34
CA THR A 99 9.52 15.21 2.89
C THR A 99 10.22 16.04 3.94
N ASP A 100 10.54 17.29 3.64
CA ASP A 100 11.16 18.21 4.61
C ASP A 100 10.23 18.56 5.78
N TRP A 101 8.93 18.50 5.55
CA TRP A 101 7.90 18.83 6.54
C TRP A 101 7.28 17.61 7.22
N GLY A 102 7.46 16.39 6.72
CA GLY A 102 6.83 15.20 7.28
C GLY A 102 6.77 14.03 6.32
N ILE A 103 5.62 13.43 6.15
CA ILE A 103 5.40 12.22 5.34
C ILE A 103 4.24 12.44 4.37
N ALA A 104 4.49 12.25 3.07
CA ALA A 104 3.43 12.17 2.10
C ALA A 104 3.10 10.71 1.79
N VAL A 105 1.81 10.39 1.74
CA VAL A 105 1.31 9.02 1.53
C VAL A 105 0.49 8.95 0.26
N GLY A 106 0.71 7.91 -0.53
CA GLY A 106 -0.08 7.60 -1.70
C GLY A 106 -0.58 6.16 -1.69
N ILE A 107 -1.69 5.93 -2.36
CA ILE A 107 -2.41 4.66 -2.38
C ILE A 107 -2.80 4.30 -3.81
N SER A 108 -2.55 3.06 -4.19
CA SER A 108 -3.16 2.46 -5.38
C SER A 108 -4.05 1.28 -4.99
N LYS A 109 -5.17 1.14 -5.68
CA LYS A 109 -6.09 0.00 -5.53
C LYS A 109 -6.02 -0.88 -6.75
N ILE A 110 -6.10 -2.20 -6.55
CA ILE A 110 -6.23 -3.15 -7.64
C ILE A 110 -7.67 -3.10 -8.14
N ALA A 111 -7.87 -2.95 -9.45
CA ALA A 111 -9.19 -2.98 -10.05
C ALA A 111 -9.86 -4.35 -9.84
N LYS A 112 -11.20 -4.37 -9.66
CA LYS A 112 -11.94 -5.61 -9.36
C LYS A 112 -11.85 -6.65 -10.47
N ASP A 113 -11.65 -6.21 -11.70
CA ASP A 113 -11.52 -7.03 -12.91
C ASP A 113 -10.08 -7.43 -13.23
N GLU A 114 -9.09 -6.91 -12.48
CA GLU A 114 -7.70 -7.23 -12.70
C GLU A 114 -7.35 -8.62 -12.17
N LYS A 115 -7.30 -9.59 -13.09
CA LYS A 115 -7.02 -11.00 -12.76
C LYS A 115 -5.57 -11.25 -12.32
N TYR A 116 -4.62 -10.43 -12.77
CA TYR A 116 -3.18 -10.63 -12.57
C TYR A 116 -2.49 -9.34 -12.16
N PRO A 117 -2.67 -8.89 -10.92
CA PRO A 117 -2.09 -7.63 -10.46
C PRO A 117 -0.56 -7.69 -10.44
N ILE A 118 0.06 -6.70 -11.05
CA ILE A 118 1.52 -6.57 -11.13
C ILE A 118 1.98 -5.61 -10.03
N ALA A 119 2.73 -6.14 -9.08
CA ALA A 119 3.13 -5.41 -7.87
C ALA A 119 3.81 -4.07 -8.13
N VAL A 120 4.72 -4.04 -9.12
CA VAL A 120 5.49 -2.83 -9.41
C VAL A 120 4.63 -1.73 -10.04
N LEU A 121 3.60 -2.08 -10.80
CA LEU A 121 2.62 -1.08 -11.29
C LEU A 121 1.83 -0.47 -10.13
N GLY A 122 1.38 -1.30 -9.19
CA GLY A 122 0.74 -0.80 -7.97
C GLY A 122 1.66 0.12 -7.17
N GLN A 123 2.92 -0.24 -7.01
CA GLN A 123 3.93 0.58 -6.34
C GLN A 123 4.17 1.91 -7.09
N PHE A 124 4.31 1.86 -8.40
CA PHE A 124 4.47 3.04 -9.25
C PHE A 124 3.28 4.01 -9.11
N LEU A 125 2.05 3.50 -9.20
CA LEU A 125 0.85 4.33 -9.06
C LEU A 125 0.73 4.94 -7.66
N ALA A 126 1.00 4.15 -6.61
CA ALA A 126 1.00 4.65 -5.25
C ALA A 126 2.12 5.68 -5.00
N LEU A 127 3.30 5.50 -5.61
CA LEU A 127 4.39 6.47 -5.52
C LEU A 127 4.02 7.78 -6.22
N LYS A 128 3.42 7.74 -7.39
CA LYS A 128 2.89 8.95 -8.05
C LYS A 128 1.88 9.67 -7.18
N ASP A 129 0.94 8.94 -6.60
CA ASP A 129 -0.06 9.49 -5.70
C ASP A 129 0.58 10.13 -4.43
N ALA A 130 1.66 9.54 -3.89
CA ALA A 130 2.43 10.13 -2.80
C ALA A 130 3.16 11.43 -3.21
N ILE A 131 3.72 11.46 -4.42
CA ILE A 131 4.35 12.67 -4.99
C ILE A 131 3.30 13.77 -5.20
N ASP A 132 2.14 13.42 -5.73
CA ASP A 132 1.03 14.35 -5.91
C ASP A 132 0.52 14.87 -4.55
N SER A 133 0.48 14.02 -3.52
CA SER A 133 0.16 14.40 -2.14
C SER A 133 1.18 15.41 -1.59
N LYS A 134 2.48 15.18 -1.82
CA LYS A 134 3.55 16.11 -1.47
C LYS A 134 3.35 17.45 -2.15
N ASN A 135 3.21 17.46 -3.47
CA ASN A 135 3.07 18.68 -4.27
C ASN A 135 1.81 19.49 -3.88
N SER A 136 0.70 18.79 -3.61
CA SER A 136 -0.54 19.43 -3.14
C SER A 136 -0.36 20.07 -1.77
N ALA A 137 0.29 19.39 -0.83
CA ALA A 137 0.58 19.90 0.49
C ALA A 137 1.50 21.14 0.44
N GLU A 138 2.55 21.08 -0.36
CA GLU A 138 3.48 22.20 -0.55
C GLU A 138 2.81 23.42 -1.17
N LYS A 139 1.93 23.21 -2.15
CA LYS A 139 1.16 24.28 -2.80
C LYS A 139 0.14 24.92 -1.86
N SER A 140 -0.56 24.13 -1.05
CA SER A 140 -1.58 24.61 -0.11
C SER A 140 -1.01 25.15 1.20
N GLY A 141 0.19 24.71 1.58
CA GLY A 141 0.80 25.02 2.87
C GLY A 141 0.13 24.35 4.08
N ASN A 142 -0.78 23.40 3.86
CA ASN A 142 -1.57 22.74 4.91
C ASN A 142 -0.72 22.06 6.00
N TYR A 143 0.49 21.62 5.65
CA TYR A 143 1.42 21.03 6.62
C TYR A 143 1.87 21.98 7.72
N LYS A 144 1.82 23.31 7.47
CA LYS A 144 2.23 24.33 8.46
C LYS A 144 1.24 24.49 9.62
N ASN A 145 -0.02 24.07 9.39
CA ASN A 145 -1.09 24.17 10.36
C ASN A 145 -1.28 22.87 11.16
N ALA A 146 -0.40 21.89 10.95
CA ALA A 146 -0.47 20.63 11.67
C ALA A 146 0.16 20.76 13.04
N ASP A 147 -0.53 20.30 14.08
CA ASP A 147 -0.02 20.27 15.47
C ASP A 147 1.16 19.32 15.66
N GLU A 148 1.41 18.46 14.69
CA GLU A 148 2.52 17.49 14.71
C GLU A 148 3.78 18.05 14.06
N LYS A 149 4.93 17.79 14.70
CA LYS A 149 6.24 18.14 14.15
C LYS A 149 6.49 17.53 12.75
N TYR A 150 5.96 16.33 12.50
CA TYR A 150 6.06 15.62 11.23
C TYR A 150 4.69 15.09 10.80
N PRO A 151 3.85 15.95 10.21
CA PRO A 151 2.51 15.56 9.76
C PRO A 151 2.54 14.50 8.65
N VAL A 152 1.46 13.73 8.58
CA VAL A 152 1.23 12.76 7.53
C VAL A 152 0.08 13.23 6.66
N LEU A 153 0.37 13.49 5.40
CA LEU A 153 -0.61 14.02 4.46
C LEU A 153 -0.82 13.07 3.27
N MET A 154 -2.04 13.05 2.78
CA MET A 154 -2.43 12.36 1.55
C MET A 154 -3.51 13.17 0.82
N ILE A 155 -3.69 12.89 -0.48
CA ILE A 155 -4.72 13.56 -1.27
C ILE A 155 -6.10 13.26 -0.70
N ASP A 156 -6.94 14.30 -0.61
CA ASP A 156 -8.32 14.20 -0.18
C ASP A 156 -9.09 13.14 -1.00
N GLY A 157 -9.93 12.38 -0.30
CA GLY A 157 -10.74 11.33 -0.91
C GLY A 157 -10.04 9.96 -1.07
N ARG A 158 -8.70 9.89 -1.02
CA ARG A 158 -7.98 8.60 -1.12
C ARG A 158 -8.31 7.65 0.02
N PHE A 159 -8.48 8.17 1.22
CA PHE A 159 -8.89 7.39 2.38
C PHE A 159 -10.25 6.71 2.19
N ASN A 160 -11.17 7.34 1.45
CA ASN A 160 -12.50 6.79 1.19
C ASN A 160 -12.48 5.56 0.26
N LEU A 161 -11.38 5.34 -0.47
CA LEU A 161 -11.18 4.14 -1.27
C LEU A 161 -10.90 2.89 -0.42
N LEU A 162 -10.56 3.06 0.86
CA LEU A 162 -10.17 1.99 1.75
C LEU A 162 -11.36 1.49 2.57
N ASN A 163 -11.51 0.17 2.66
CA ASN A 163 -12.41 -0.44 3.62
C ASN A 163 -11.81 -0.39 5.04
N ASN A 164 -12.60 -0.73 6.07
CA ASN A 164 -12.18 -0.65 7.47
C ASN A 164 -10.91 -1.47 7.80
N HIS A 165 -10.74 -2.62 7.15
CA HIS A 165 -9.54 -3.44 7.35
C HIS A 165 -8.30 -2.79 6.73
N GLU A 166 -8.43 -2.25 5.53
CA GLU A 166 -7.34 -1.56 4.83
C GLU A 166 -6.97 -0.26 5.53
N ARG A 167 -7.93 0.44 6.16
CA ARG A 167 -7.66 1.63 6.99
C ARG A 167 -6.77 1.28 8.19
N LYS A 168 -7.07 0.17 8.88
CA LYS A 168 -6.21 -0.33 9.96
C LYS A 168 -4.80 -0.74 9.48
N GLN A 169 -4.69 -1.26 8.25
CA GLN A 169 -3.37 -1.53 7.66
C GLN A 169 -2.63 -0.22 7.36
N LEU A 170 -3.31 0.79 6.83
CA LEU A 170 -2.74 2.12 6.60
C LEU A 170 -2.24 2.75 7.89
N GLU A 171 -3.03 2.72 8.97
CA GLU A 171 -2.63 3.27 10.28
C GLU A 171 -1.33 2.62 10.79
N ARG A 172 -1.28 1.28 10.77
CA ARG A 172 -0.07 0.54 11.14
C ARG A 172 1.12 0.83 10.22
N PHE A 173 0.86 1.00 8.94
CA PHE A 173 1.88 1.37 7.97
C PHE A 173 2.45 2.76 8.27
N ILE A 174 1.61 3.74 8.56
CA ILE A 174 2.01 5.10 8.92
C ILE A 174 2.93 5.09 10.16
N LEU A 175 2.58 4.32 11.19
CA LEU A 175 3.41 4.21 12.39
C LEU A 175 4.80 3.65 12.06
N ARG A 176 4.88 2.61 11.23
CA ARG A 176 6.17 2.05 10.77
C ARG A 176 6.95 3.04 9.89
N ALA A 177 6.27 3.76 9.00
CA ALA A 177 6.90 4.78 8.17
C ALA A 177 7.48 5.92 9.03
N LYS A 178 6.76 6.38 10.06
CA LYS A 178 7.26 7.37 11.03
C LYS A 178 8.52 6.88 11.73
N ALA A 179 8.52 5.66 12.25
CA ALA A 179 9.69 5.09 12.91
C ALA A 179 10.87 4.89 11.96
N TYR A 180 10.61 4.56 10.71
CA TYR A 180 11.67 4.42 9.70
C TYR A 180 12.29 5.76 9.28
N PHE A 181 11.44 6.80 9.09
CA PHE A 181 11.92 8.11 8.62
C PHE A 181 12.48 8.99 9.73
N TYR A 182 11.98 8.83 10.95
CA TYR A 182 12.32 9.66 12.13
C TYR A 182 12.56 8.77 13.35
N PRO A 183 13.60 7.89 13.31
CA PRO A 183 13.87 6.93 14.39
C PRO A 183 14.27 7.60 15.72
N GLU A 184 14.75 8.84 15.66
CA GLU A 184 15.10 9.65 16.83
C GLU A 184 13.89 10.05 17.68
N ILE A 185 12.69 10.06 17.07
CA ILE A 185 11.44 10.45 17.75
C ILE A 185 10.52 9.26 17.97
N TYR A 186 10.50 8.34 16.98
CA TYR A 186 9.63 7.17 16.96
C TYR A 186 10.49 5.90 17.05
N SER A 187 10.87 5.48 18.26
CA SER A 187 11.57 4.21 18.45
C SER A 187 10.59 3.05 18.60
N PHE A 188 10.85 1.94 17.90
CA PHE A 188 10.24 0.65 18.19
C PHE A 188 11.25 -0.20 18.96
N SER A 189 10.96 -0.59 20.18
CA SER A 189 11.69 -1.66 20.86
C SER A 189 11.38 -2.99 20.19
N ARG A 190 12.42 -3.72 19.77
CA ARG A 190 12.27 -5.10 19.26
C ARG A 190 11.70 -5.97 20.38
N GLY A 191 10.50 -6.51 20.20
CA GLY A 191 9.88 -7.46 21.13
C GLY A 191 8.72 -6.90 21.95
N GLU A 192 8.55 -5.61 22.03
CA GLU A 192 7.31 -5.02 22.51
C GLU A 192 6.39 -4.78 21.32
N ASN A 193 5.14 -5.26 21.39
CA ASN A 193 4.08 -4.61 20.65
C ASN A 193 4.33 -3.11 20.82
N PRO A 194 4.14 -2.25 19.80
CA PRO A 194 4.23 -0.80 19.97
C PRO A 194 3.20 -0.37 21.03
N VAL A 195 3.60 -0.46 22.29
CA VAL A 195 2.74 -0.31 23.48
C VAL A 195 2.46 1.16 23.73
N SER A 196 3.17 2.03 23.13
CA SER A 196 2.68 3.37 22.93
C SER A 196 1.96 3.43 21.57
N TYR A 197 0.83 2.76 21.46
CA TYR A 197 -0.20 3.35 20.60
C TYR A 197 -0.28 4.81 21.03
N PRO A 198 -0.09 5.76 20.09
CA PRO A 198 -0.47 7.12 20.39
C PRO A 198 -1.86 7.03 21.00
N ASN A 199 -2.07 7.74 22.11
CA ASN A 199 -3.34 7.78 22.83
C ASN A 199 -4.47 7.79 21.80
N TYR A 200 -5.59 7.11 22.05
CA TYR A 200 -6.74 7.06 21.14
C TYR A 200 -7.14 8.46 20.65
N GLU A 201 -7.01 9.47 21.51
CA GLU A 201 -7.20 10.87 21.18
C GLU A 201 -6.19 11.37 20.11
N GLU A 202 -4.97 10.91 20.14
CA GLU A 202 -3.96 11.30 19.16
C GLU A 202 -4.18 10.61 17.80
N ILE A 203 -4.63 9.35 17.80
CA ILE A 203 -5.09 8.66 16.59
C ILE A 203 -6.31 9.40 16.02
N HIS A 204 -7.22 9.82 16.89
CA HIS A 204 -8.42 10.55 16.50
C HIS A 204 -8.06 11.94 15.91
N ARG A 205 -7.19 12.72 16.56
CA ARG A 205 -6.69 13.98 16.01
C ARG A 205 -6.02 13.80 14.65
N ARG A 206 -5.25 12.75 14.47
CA ARG A 206 -4.60 12.43 13.18
C ARG A 206 -5.60 12.06 12.10
N GLN A 207 -6.65 11.34 12.46
CA GLN A 207 -7.76 11.04 11.55
C GLN A 207 -8.54 12.29 11.18
N VAL A 208 -8.71 13.25 12.11
CA VAL A 208 -9.32 14.54 11.85
C VAL A 208 -8.52 15.35 10.83
N LEU A 209 -7.20 15.40 10.96
CA LEU A 209 -6.31 16.08 10.00
C LEU A 209 -6.38 15.47 8.58
N ILE A 210 -6.57 14.15 8.49
CA ILE A 210 -6.64 13.43 7.21
C ILE A 210 -8.06 13.49 6.59
N LEU A 211 -9.12 13.52 7.41
CA LEU A 211 -10.50 13.28 6.96
C LEU A 211 -11.44 14.47 7.11
N GLY A 212 -11.09 15.43 7.97
CA GLY A 212 -12.05 16.40 8.49
C GLY A 212 -13.05 15.77 9.49
N GLU A 213 -13.48 16.54 10.49
CA GLU A 213 -14.32 16.07 11.62
C GLU A 213 -15.64 15.42 11.19
N ASP A 214 -16.30 15.95 10.18
CA ASP A 214 -17.63 15.50 9.77
C ASP A 214 -17.64 14.08 9.19
N LYS A 215 -16.53 13.65 8.57
CA LYS A 215 -16.41 12.32 7.98
C LYS A 215 -16.05 11.22 9.01
N LEU A 216 -15.49 11.61 10.16
CA LEU A 216 -15.19 10.69 11.24
C LEU A 216 -16.42 10.30 12.05
N LYS A 217 -17.34 11.23 12.29
CA LYS A 217 -18.61 10.99 12.99
C LYS A 217 -19.48 9.97 12.24
N ALA A 218 -19.45 9.99 10.90
CA ALA A 218 -20.21 9.06 10.07
C ALA A 218 -19.65 7.60 10.09
N ASN A 219 -18.38 7.42 10.47
CA ASN A 219 -17.67 6.13 10.44
C ASN A 219 -17.28 5.60 11.83
N ALA A 220 -17.72 6.25 12.90
CA ALA A 220 -17.48 5.76 14.26
C ALA A 220 -18.11 4.36 14.44
N PRO A 221 -17.38 3.37 14.96
CA PRO A 221 -17.98 2.08 15.25
C PRO A 221 -19.11 2.28 16.25
N LYS A 222 -20.32 1.81 15.91
CA LYS A 222 -21.45 1.82 16.84
C LYS A 222 -21.00 1.09 18.11
N PRO A 223 -21.22 1.64 19.33
CA PRO A 223 -20.85 0.99 20.57
C PRO A 223 -21.51 -0.39 20.60
N SER A 224 -20.72 -1.42 20.90
CA SER A 224 -21.25 -2.77 21.02
C SER A 224 -22.28 -2.78 22.15
N LYS A 225 -23.48 -3.28 21.88
CA LYS A 225 -24.60 -3.34 22.84
C LYS A 225 -24.36 -4.30 24.03
N ASN A 226 -23.15 -4.81 24.24
CA ASN A 226 -22.84 -5.88 25.20
C ASN A 226 -21.94 -5.48 26.37
N SER A 227 -21.89 -4.22 26.76
CA SER A 227 -21.32 -3.85 28.04
C SER A 227 -22.43 -3.55 29.07
N LYS A 228 -23.11 -4.57 29.55
CA LYS A 228 -23.79 -4.46 30.83
C LYS A 228 -22.72 -4.52 31.93
N PRO A 229 -22.68 -3.59 32.89
CA PRO A 229 -21.89 -3.74 34.07
C PRO A 229 -22.42 -4.97 34.83
N LYS A 230 -21.54 -5.86 35.24
CA LYS A 230 -21.83 -6.83 36.25
C LYS A 230 -21.75 -6.13 37.61
N ASP A 231 -22.88 -5.98 38.23
CA ASP A 231 -22.99 -5.71 39.67
C ASP A 231 -22.37 -6.84 40.46
#